data_b6f5145694748d541e1a5de778d93a2d
#
_entry.id   b6f5145694748d541e1a5de778d93a2d
#
_cell.length_a   1.000
_cell.length_b   1.000
_cell.length_c   1.000
_cell.angle_alpha   90.00
_cell.angle_beta   90.00
_cell.angle_gamma   90.00
#
_symmetry.space_group_name_H-M   'P 1'
#
loop_
_entity.id
_entity.type
_entity.pdbx_description
1 polymer ?
#
loop_
_entity_poly.entity_id
_entity_poly.type
_entity_poly.pdbx_seq_one_letter_code
_entity_poly.pdbx_strand_id
1 'polypeptide(L)'
;PPTATCDAAVVLDCGDGSRVGEGWPAVSRIPVVLNIDHHVSNTGFGSHRLIEGTACATAEIVYRLIRRMGVCIDRDIATCIYTGILTDTGSFRFSNTNSAAFAISREMMDLGVDPYDVARHVFGSYSLGRIKLLNLALNSIEISRNGRLSLMTVTRRMLDETRTQQEDVDGL
;
A
#
# COMPACT_ATOMS: atom_id res chain seq x y z
N PRO A 1 0.46 7.08 21.13
CA PRO A 1 -0.21 8.35 20.83
C PRO A 1 0.82 9.47 20.81
N PRO A 2 0.74 10.43 19.84
CA PRO A 2 1.66 11.56 19.85
C PRO A 2 1.49 12.32 21.18
N THR A 3 2.60 12.51 21.88
CA THR A 3 2.68 13.31 23.10
C THR A 3 2.74 14.81 22.81
N ALA A 4 2.85 15.19 21.52
CA ALA A 4 2.88 16.57 21.06
C ALA A 4 1.48 17.02 20.61
N THR A 5 1.13 18.27 20.91
CA THR A 5 -0.03 18.94 20.33
C THR A 5 0.23 19.18 18.84
N CYS A 6 -0.61 18.63 17.98
CA CYS A 6 -0.54 18.83 16.52
C CYS A 6 -1.69 19.74 16.08
N ASP A 7 -1.40 20.70 15.22
CA ASP A 7 -2.40 21.61 14.63
C ASP A 7 -3.14 20.94 13.45
N ALA A 8 -2.46 20.02 12.78
CA ALA A 8 -2.99 19.26 11.63
C ALA A 8 -2.43 17.84 11.58
N ALA A 9 -3.20 16.94 10.97
CA ALA A 9 -2.78 15.60 10.60
C ALA A 9 -3.04 15.36 9.11
N VAL A 10 -2.12 14.67 8.47
CA VAL A 10 -2.30 14.17 7.10
C VAL A 10 -2.40 12.66 7.16
N VAL A 11 -3.52 12.13 6.66
CA VAL A 11 -3.77 10.69 6.56
C VAL A 11 -3.69 10.31 5.09
N LEU A 12 -2.80 9.40 4.77
CA LEU A 12 -2.56 8.94 3.40
C LEU A 12 -3.06 7.51 3.22
N ASP A 13 -3.65 7.23 2.07
CA ASP A 13 -3.98 5.87 1.61
C ASP A 13 -4.95 5.12 2.53
N CYS A 14 -5.86 5.84 3.15
CA CYS A 14 -6.88 5.29 4.03
C CYS A 14 -8.27 5.66 3.52
N GLY A 15 -9.02 4.66 3.07
CA GLY A 15 -10.41 4.83 2.62
C GLY A 15 -11.41 5.06 3.75
N ASP A 16 -11.04 4.76 5.00
CA ASP A 16 -11.86 4.94 6.19
C ASP A 16 -10.98 5.24 7.41
N GLY A 17 -11.49 6.06 8.34
CA GLY A 17 -10.75 6.43 9.55
C GLY A 17 -10.37 5.23 10.43
N SER A 18 -11.18 4.16 10.44
CA SER A 18 -10.87 2.95 11.19
C SER A 18 -9.58 2.25 10.71
N ARG A 19 -9.20 2.43 9.44
CA ARG A 19 -7.95 1.86 8.87
C ARG A 19 -6.68 2.52 9.42
N VAL A 20 -6.80 3.67 10.07
CA VAL A 20 -5.69 4.27 10.83
C VAL A 20 -5.33 3.42 12.07
N GLY A 21 -6.22 2.49 12.44
CA GLY A 21 -6.00 1.57 13.55
C GLY A 21 -6.10 2.27 14.91
N GLU A 22 -5.29 1.80 15.87
CA GLU A 22 -5.30 2.31 17.26
C GLU A 22 -4.96 3.81 17.37
N GLY A 23 -4.34 4.39 16.34
CA GLY A 23 -4.05 5.84 16.29
C GLY A 23 -5.26 6.71 16.02
N TRP A 24 -6.35 6.17 15.46
CA TRP A 24 -7.51 6.96 15.03
C TRP A 24 -8.16 7.81 16.13
N PRO A 25 -8.39 7.31 17.35
CA PRO A 25 -8.97 8.14 18.42
C PRO A 25 -8.15 9.39 18.78
N ALA A 26 -6.84 9.37 18.56
CA ALA A 26 -5.96 10.52 18.74
C ALA A 26 -5.99 11.46 17.54
N VAL A 27 -5.86 10.90 16.34
CA VAL A 27 -5.88 11.65 15.06
C VAL A 27 -7.19 12.37 14.85
N SER A 28 -8.33 11.73 15.12
CA SER A 28 -9.68 12.31 14.93
C SER A 28 -9.98 13.53 15.81
N ARG A 29 -9.19 13.76 16.87
CA ARG A 29 -9.31 14.93 17.75
C ARG A 29 -8.49 16.12 17.29
N ILE A 30 -7.62 15.95 16.28
CA ILE A 30 -6.82 17.02 15.74
C ILE A 30 -7.75 17.96 14.95
N PRO A 31 -7.63 19.30 15.14
CA PRO A 31 -8.58 20.25 14.53
C PRO A 31 -8.66 20.16 13.00
N VAL A 32 -7.53 19.89 12.35
CA VAL A 32 -7.44 19.75 10.90
C VAL A 32 -6.95 18.36 10.55
N VAL A 33 -7.79 17.58 9.89
CA VAL A 33 -7.42 16.26 9.35
C VAL A 33 -7.57 16.31 7.84
N LEU A 34 -6.47 16.17 7.11
CA LEU A 34 -6.43 16.07 5.66
C LEU A 34 -6.33 14.59 5.25
N ASN A 35 -7.32 14.11 4.51
CA ASN A 35 -7.29 12.77 3.90
C ASN A 35 -6.89 12.87 2.42
N ILE A 36 -5.78 12.22 2.04
CA ILE A 36 -5.34 12.09 0.65
C ILE A 36 -5.39 10.61 0.29
N ASP A 37 -6.20 10.25 -0.72
CA ASP A 37 -6.47 8.86 -1.03
C ASP A 37 -6.89 8.68 -2.50
N HIS A 38 -6.76 7.45 -3.01
CA HIS A 38 -7.21 7.08 -4.34
C HIS A 38 -8.31 5.99 -4.35
N HIS A 39 -8.70 5.48 -3.19
CA HIS A 39 -9.72 4.45 -3.11
C HIS A 39 -11.10 4.99 -3.46
N VAL A 40 -11.75 4.38 -4.46
CA VAL A 40 -13.14 4.72 -4.87
C VAL A 40 -14.17 4.47 -3.75
N SER A 41 -13.83 3.60 -2.79
CA SER A 41 -14.66 3.29 -1.62
C SER A 41 -14.41 4.22 -0.44
N ASN A 42 -13.63 5.30 -0.61
CA ASN A 42 -13.32 6.24 0.47
C ASN A 42 -14.59 6.84 1.06
N THR A 43 -14.71 6.80 2.39
CA THR A 43 -15.87 7.33 3.13
C THR A 43 -15.90 8.85 3.24
N GLY A 44 -14.85 9.51 2.81
CA GLY A 44 -14.73 10.97 2.84
C GLY A 44 -14.52 11.54 4.24
N PHE A 45 -13.83 10.83 5.12
CA PHE A 45 -13.50 11.31 6.46
C PHE A 45 -12.46 12.44 6.43
N GLY A 46 -12.35 13.14 7.55
CA GLY A 46 -11.44 14.29 7.69
C GLY A 46 -12.12 15.62 7.34
N SER A 47 -11.50 16.73 7.80
CA SER A 47 -11.98 18.09 7.56
C SER A 47 -11.66 18.57 6.12
N HIS A 48 -10.59 18.05 5.54
CA HIS A 48 -10.19 18.30 4.15
C HIS A 48 -9.90 16.99 3.44
N ARG A 49 -10.20 16.95 2.13
CA ARG A 49 -10.11 15.71 1.34
C ARG A 49 -9.55 15.97 -0.03
N LEU A 50 -8.62 15.14 -0.45
CA LEU A 50 -8.12 15.05 -1.81
C LEU A 50 -8.20 13.59 -2.25
N ILE A 51 -9.33 13.21 -2.86
CA ILE A 51 -9.63 11.82 -3.21
C ILE A 51 -9.75 11.72 -4.73
N GLU A 52 -8.87 10.92 -5.36
CA GLU A 52 -8.80 10.78 -6.80
C GLU A 52 -8.77 9.31 -7.23
N GLY A 53 -9.94 8.70 -7.40
CA GLY A 53 -10.09 7.28 -7.77
C GLY A 53 -9.51 6.88 -9.14
N THR A 54 -9.06 7.83 -9.95
CA THR A 54 -8.37 7.56 -11.23
C THR A 54 -6.85 7.55 -11.13
N ALA A 55 -6.30 7.97 -9.98
CA ALA A 55 -4.87 7.87 -9.73
C ALA A 55 -4.46 6.40 -9.53
N CYS A 56 -3.30 6.02 -10.05
CA CYS A 56 -2.82 4.64 -9.94
C CYS A 56 -2.43 4.24 -8.51
N ALA A 57 -2.12 5.25 -7.68
CA ALA A 57 -1.73 5.11 -6.28
C ALA A 57 -1.91 6.45 -5.57
N THR A 58 -2.06 6.45 -4.26
CA THR A 58 -1.97 7.70 -3.47
C THR A 58 -0.63 8.40 -3.68
N ALA A 59 0.44 7.66 -3.94
CA ALA A 59 1.75 8.20 -4.27
C ALA A 59 1.76 9.09 -5.53
N GLU A 60 0.91 8.84 -6.53
CA GLU A 60 0.72 9.72 -7.70
C GLU A 60 0.15 11.07 -7.27
N ILE A 61 -0.82 11.07 -6.37
CA ILE A 61 -1.45 12.31 -5.87
C ILE A 61 -0.43 13.12 -5.05
N VAL A 62 0.31 12.44 -4.17
CA VAL A 62 1.37 13.05 -3.35
C VAL A 62 2.47 13.65 -4.23
N TYR A 63 2.92 12.94 -5.28
CA TYR A 63 3.87 13.46 -6.26
C TYR A 63 3.39 14.77 -6.88
N ARG A 64 2.14 14.81 -7.37
CA ARG A 64 1.56 16.02 -7.97
C ARG A 64 1.45 17.18 -6.97
N LEU A 65 1.13 16.86 -5.72
CA LEU A 65 1.08 17.86 -4.64
C LEU A 65 2.47 18.46 -4.39
N ILE A 66 3.49 17.63 -4.22
CA ILE A 66 4.89 18.06 -3.99
C ILE A 66 5.36 18.96 -5.16
N ARG A 67 5.07 18.56 -6.40
CA ARG A 67 5.40 19.36 -7.60
C ARG A 67 4.72 20.72 -7.61
N ARG A 68 3.44 20.79 -7.21
CA ARG A 68 2.68 22.06 -7.11
C ARG A 68 3.18 22.94 -6.00
N MET A 69 3.70 22.39 -4.92
CA MET A 69 4.31 23.15 -3.82
C MET A 69 5.69 23.70 -4.17
N GLY A 70 6.27 23.32 -5.31
CA GLY A 70 7.61 23.74 -5.72
C GLY A 70 8.72 23.10 -4.87
N VAL A 71 8.41 22.03 -4.14
CA VAL A 71 9.40 21.30 -3.34
C VAL A 71 10.27 20.43 -4.25
N CYS A 72 11.57 20.48 -4.04
CA CYS A 72 12.51 19.63 -4.75
C CYS A 72 12.34 18.18 -4.29
N ILE A 73 12.18 17.26 -5.24
CA ILE A 73 12.15 15.82 -4.98
C ILE A 73 13.60 15.34 -4.95
N ASP A 74 14.09 14.96 -3.79
CA ASP A 74 15.35 14.27 -3.64
C ASP A 74 15.20 12.77 -3.88
N ARG A 75 16.32 12.02 -3.79
CA ARG A 75 16.33 10.57 -4.02
C ARG A 75 15.46 9.81 -3.02
N ASP A 76 15.39 10.25 -1.78
CA ASP A 76 14.64 9.53 -0.73
C ASP A 76 13.13 9.70 -0.96
N ILE A 77 12.69 10.93 -1.26
CA ILE A 77 11.30 11.20 -1.67
C ILE A 77 10.96 10.42 -2.94
N ALA A 78 11.86 10.44 -3.93
CA ALA A 78 11.68 9.70 -5.19
C ALA A 78 11.53 8.19 -4.94
N THR A 79 12.35 7.62 -4.04
CA THR A 79 12.27 6.20 -3.68
C THR A 79 10.92 5.87 -3.03
N CYS A 80 10.41 6.71 -2.14
CA CYS A 80 9.09 6.53 -1.54
C CYS A 80 7.97 6.58 -2.57
N ILE A 81 8.00 7.58 -3.48
CA ILE A 81 7.00 7.72 -4.55
C ILE A 81 7.02 6.49 -5.48
N TYR A 82 8.22 6.09 -5.93
CA TYR A 82 8.39 4.93 -6.79
C TYR A 82 7.86 3.66 -6.10
N THR A 83 8.22 3.45 -4.85
CA THR A 83 7.77 2.28 -4.07
C THR A 83 6.25 2.23 -3.98
N GLY A 84 5.59 3.35 -3.64
CA GLY A 84 4.13 3.40 -3.57
C GLY A 84 3.46 3.08 -4.90
N ILE A 85 3.97 3.61 -6.03
CA ILE A 85 3.44 3.28 -7.36
C ILE A 85 3.68 1.81 -7.69
N LEU A 86 4.88 1.29 -7.44
CA LEU A 86 5.25 -0.10 -7.73
C LEU A 86 4.36 -1.10 -6.99
N THR A 87 4.15 -0.88 -5.69
CA THR A 87 3.36 -1.79 -4.85
C THR A 87 1.89 -1.76 -5.23
N ASP A 88 1.33 -0.59 -5.40
CA ASP A 88 -0.11 -0.39 -5.58
C ASP A 88 -0.60 -0.77 -6.98
N THR A 89 0.29 -0.70 -7.97
CA THR A 89 0.05 -1.21 -9.32
C THR A 89 0.38 -2.70 -9.48
N GLY A 90 0.74 -3.39 -8.41
CA GLY A 90 1.18 -4.78 -8.46
C GLY A 90 2.33 -5.01 -9.43
N SER A 91 3.36 -4.17 -9.38
CA SER A 91 4.48 -4.14 -10.34
C SER A 91 3.98 -3.86 -11.76
N PHE A 92 3.12 -2.86 -11.92
CA PHE A 92 2.53 -2.42 -13.20
C PHE A 92 1.66 -3.46 -13.91
N ARG A 93 1.10 -4.44 -13.17
CA ARG A 93 0.26 -5.52 -13.72
C ARG A 93 -1.23 -5.30 -13.49
N PHE A 94 -1.61 -4.47 -12.53
CA PHE A 94 -3.00 -4.26 -12.17
C PHE A 94 -3.69 -3.24 -13.11
N SER A 95 -5.01 -3.29 -13.15
CA SER A 95 -5.84 -2.46 -14.04
C SER A 95 -5.81 -0.96 -13.70
N ASN A 96 -5.38 -0.57 -12.51
CA ASN A 96 -5.15 0.83 -12.12
C ASN A 96 -3.85 1.41 -12.71
N THR A 97 -2.99 0.59 -13.34
CA THR A 97 -1.78 1.07 -14.03
C THR A 97 -2.16 1.97 -15.19
N ASN A 98 -1.78 3.24 -15.10
CA ASN A 98 -2.04 4.26 -16.11
C ASN A 98 -0.74 4.83 -16.69
N SER A 99 -0.83 5.74 -17.68
CA SER A 99 0.36 6.35 -18.28
C SER A 99 1.16 7.22 -17.30
N ALA A 100 0.49 7.81 -16.30
CA ALA A 100 1.16 8.61 -15.26
C ALA A 100 2.07 7.71 -14.39
N ALA A 101 1.65 6.47 -14.09
CA ALA A 101 2.49 5.52 -13.35
C ALA A 101 3.87 5.35 -13.99
N PHE A 102 3.93 5.15 -15.31
CA PHE A 102 5.19 5.00 -16.02
C PHE A 102 5.96 6.32 -16.14
N ALA A 103 5.26 7.44 -16.41
CA ALA A 103 5.90 8.74 -16.54
C ALA A 103 6.57 9.18 -15.22
N ILE A 104 5.86 9.04 -14.10
CA ILE A 104 6.41 9.38 -12.77
C ILE A 104 7.53 8.41 -12.42
N SER A 105 7.36 7.11 -12.63
CA SER A 105 8.40 6.11 -12.35
C SER A 105 9.69 6.40 -13.11
N ARG A 106 9.60 6.80 -14.39
CA ARG A 106 10.76 7.23 -15.17
C ARG A 106 11.46 8.42 -14.50
N GLU A 107 10.70 9.46 -14.13
CA GLU A 107 11.28 10.64 -13.46
C GLU A 107 11.96 10.25 -12.13
N MET A 108 11.38 9.35 -11.35
CA MET A 108 12.01 8.87 -10.12
C MET A 108 13.33 8.13 -10.39
N MET A 109 13.38 7.34 -11.47
CA MET A 109 14.64 6.69 -11.90
C MET A 109 15.69 7.73 -12.34
N ASP A 110 15.28 8.77 -13.06
CA ASP A 110 16.17 9.88 -13.47
C ASP A 110 16.74 10.61 -12.23
N LEU A 111 16.04 10.58 -11.08
CA LEU A 111 16.49 11.08 -9.78
C LEU A 111 17.32 10.07 -8.97
N GLY A 112 17.67 8.93 -9.57
CA GLY A 112 18.61 7.95 -9.00
C GLY A 112 17.95 6.80 -8.22
N VAL A 113 16.65 6.56 -8.38
CA VAL A 113 16.01 5.35 -7.85
C VAL A 113 16.46 4.15 -8.65
N ASP A 114 16.91 3.10 -7.98
CA ASP A 114 17.21 1.80 -8.58
C ASP A 114 15.98 0.88 -8.44
N PRO A 115 15.26 0.59 -9.56
CA PRO A 115 14.09 -0.28 -9.53
C PRO A 115 14.36 -1.69 -9.01
N TYR A 116 15.55 -2.23 -9.32
CA TYR A 116 15.94 -3.55 -8.86
C TYR A 116 16.09 -3.58 -7.33
N ASP A 117 16.75 -2.56 -6.78
CA ASP A 117 16.97 -2.48 -5.33
C ASP A 117 15.65 -2.32 -4.58
N VAL A 118 14.73 -1.47 -5.08
CA VAL A 118 13.37 -1.33 -4.52
C VAL A 118 12.62 -2.66 -4.60
N ALA A 119 12.58 -3.29 -5.78
CA ALA A 119 11.86 -4.56 -5.96
C ALA A 119 12.43 -5.67 -5.06
N ARG A 120 13.75 -5.74 -4.89
CA ARG A 120 14.41 -6.69 -4.01
C ARG A 120 14.02 -6.49 -2.55
N HIS A 121 13.91 -5.24 -2.08
CA HIS A 121 13.50 -4.95 -0.71
C HIS A 121 12.01 -5.20 -0.48
N VAL A 122 11.16 -4.89 -1.45
CA VAL A 122 9.70 -5.06 -1.34
C VAL A 122 9.30 -6.53 -1.50
N PHE A 123 9.86 -7.24 -2.48
CA PHE A 123 9.41 -8.58 -2.87
C PHE A 123 10.43 -9.70 -2.60
N GLY A 124 11.69 -9.35 -2.34
CA GLY A 124 12.78 -10.32 -2.28
C GLY A 124 12.96 -11.05 -0.95
N SER A 125 12.21 -10.70 0.08
CA SER A 125 12.38 -11.26 1.43
C SER A 125 11.28 -12.26 1.78
N TYR A 126 11.35 -13.45 1.19
CA TYR A 126 10.51 -14.56 1.65
C TYR A 126 11.25 -15.38 2.71
N SER A 127 10.73 -15.41 3.94
CA SER A 127 11.22 -16.33 4.96
C SER A 127 10.93 -17.79 4.54
N LEU A 128 11.75 -18.72 5.00
CA LEU A 128 11.48 -20.17 4.79
C LEU A 128 10.10 -20.54 5.37
N GLY A 129 9.69 -19.92 6.48
CA GLY A 129 8.37 -20.11 7.06
C GLY A 129 7.26 -19.74 6.08
N ARG A 130 7.37 -18.57 5.43
CA ARG A 130 6.38 -18.11 4.44
C ARG A 130 6.31 -19.02 3.21
N ILE A 131 7.45 -19.53 2.73
CA ILE A 131 7.47 -20.50 1.63
C ILE A 131 6.76 -21.80 2.04
N LYS A 132 6.98 -22.28 3.27
CA LYS A 132 6.28 -23.45 3.79
C LYS A 132 4.78 -23.19 3.96
N LEU A 133 4.39 -22.03 4.44
CA LEU A 133 3.00 -21.63 4.57
C LEU A 133 2.30 -21.61 3.20
N LEU A 134 2.94 -21.04 2.17
CA LEU A 134 2.44 -21.05 0.79
C LEU A 134 2.23 -22.49 0.31
N ASN A 135 3.17 -23.41 0.57
CA ASN A 135 3.03 -24.81 0.19
C ASN A 135 1.81 -25.46 0.88
N LEU A 136 1.60 -25.23 2.18
CA LEU A 136 0.44 -25.74 2.91
C LEU A 136 -0.87 -25.14 2.38
N ALA A 137 -0.87 -23.83 2.09
CA ALA A 137 -2.03 -23.14 1.52
C ALA A 137 -2.39 -23.68 0.12
N LEU A 138 -1.41 -23.89 -0.76
CA LEU A 138 -1.63 -24.49 -2.07
C LEU A 138 -2.18 -25.91 -1.98
N ASN A 139 -1.73 -26.72 -1.02
CA ASN A 139 -2.26 -28.06 -0.78
C ASN A 139 -3.71 -28.07 -0.25
N SER A 140 -4.22 -26.95 0.24
CA SER A 140 -5.60 -26.80 0.72
C SER A 140 -6.58 -26.37 -0.38
N ILE A 141 -6.12 -26.21 -1.63
CA ILE A 141 -6.98 -25.75 -2.71
C ILE A 141 -8.06 -26.78 -3.02
N GLU A 142 -9.29 -26.35 -2.92
CA GLU A 142 -10.48 -27.09 -3.35
C GLU A 142 -11.11 -26.39 -4.56
N ILE A 143 -11.51 -27.19 -5.56
CA ILE A 143 -12.18 -26.67 -6.75
C ILE A 143 -13.58 -27.25 -6.82
N SER A 144 -14.60 -26.41 -7.01
CA SER A 144 -15.98 -26.83 -7.19
C SER A 144 -16.14 -27.69 -8.45
N ARG A 145 -17.16 -28.58 -8.46
CA ARG A 145 -17.42 -29.51 -9.57
C ARG A 145 -17.53 -28.84 -10.96
N ASN A 146 -18.01 -27.60 -11.00
CA ASN A 146 -18.16 -26.84 -12.24
C ASN A 146 -16.93 -25.97 -12.58
N GLY A 147 -15.85 -26.06 -11.79
CA GLY A 147 -14.60 -25.30 -12.00
C GLY A 147 -14.71 -23.79 -11.81
N ARG A 148 -15.85 -23.28 -11.33
CA ARG A 148 -16.11 -21.84 -11.25
C ARG A 148 -15.79 -21.22 -9.89
N LEU A 149 -15.53 -22.02 -8.87
CA LEU A 149 -15.15 -21.59 -7.54
C LEU A 149 -13.91 -22.38 -7.12
N SER A 150 -12.92 -21.68 -6.64
CA SER A 150 -11.79 -22.26 -5.91
C SER A 150 -11.73 -21.66 -4.50
N LEU A 151 -11.40 -22.48 -3.54
CA LEU A 151 -11.21 -22.10 -2.14
C LEU A 151 -9.81 -22.51 -1.72
N MET A 152 -9.07 -21.58 -1.12
CA MET A 152 -7.79 -21.82 -0.47
C MET A 152 -7.91 -21.43 1.00
N THR A 153 -7.48 -22.28 1.91
CA THR A 153 -7.66 -22.07 3.35
C THR A 153 -6.31 -21.95 4.04
N VAL A 154 -6.13 -20.89 4.83
CA VAL A 154 -5.01 -20.76 5.77
C VAL A 154 -5.57 -20.88 7.19
N THR A 155 -5.08 -21.86 7.95
CA THR A 155 -5.53 -22.09 9.32
C THR A 155 -4.50 -21.62 10.33
N ARG A 156 -4.94 -21.33 11.55
CA ARG A 156 -4.03 -21.02 12.68
C ARG A 156 -2.95 -22.09 12.86
N ARG A 157 -3.33 -23.37 12.74
CA ARG A 157 -2.39 -24.50 12.82
C ARG A 157 -1.27 -24.39 11.78
N MET A 158 -1.59 -23.98 10.54
CA MET A 158 -0.57 -23.80 9.50
C MET A 158 0.41 -22.68 9.85
N LEU A 159 -0.07 -21.58 10.43
CA LEU A 159 0.79 -20.50 10.91
C LEU A 159 1.73 -20.97 12.02
N ASP A 160 1.20 -21.68 13.02
CA ASP A 160 1.98 -22.23 14.13
C ASP A 160 3.05 -23.24 13.64
N GLU A 161 2.68 -24.14 12.72
CA GLU A 161 3.56 -25.16 12.15
C GLU A 161 4.71 -24.57 11.35
N THR A 162 4.45 -23.48 10.63
CA THR A 162 5.44 -22.79 9.80
C THR A 162 6.17 -21.66 10.54
N ARG A 163 5.79 -21.36 11.78
CA ARG A 163 6.29 -20.26 12.60
C ARG A 163 6.13 -18.91 11.90
N THR A 164 4.96 -18.72 11.30
CA THR A 164 4.56 -17.48 10.62
C THR A 164 3.44 -16.79 11.38
N GLN A 165 3.18 -15.53 11.01
CA GLN A 165 2.14 -14.71 11.62
C GLN A 165 1.06 -14.36 10.59
N GLN A 166 0.01 -13.64 11.03
CA GLN A 166 -1.11 -13.25 10.18
C GLN A 166 -0.64 -12.37 9.00
N GLU A 167 0.35 -11.53 9.25
CA GLU A 167 0.94 -10.62 8.26
C GLU A 167 1.66 -11.37 7.13
N ASP A 168 2.14 -12.59 7.39
CA ASP A 168 2.78 -13.44 6.37
C ASP A 168 1.79 -14.01 5.34
N VAL A 169 0.49 -13.88 5.60
CA VAL A 169 -0.57 -14.32 4.67
C VAL A 169 -0.74 -13.32 3.52
N ASP A 170 -0.42 -12.05 3.75
CA ASP A 170 -0.55 -11.02 2.74
C ASP A 170 0.38 -11.28 1.55
N GLY A 171 -0.20 -11.40 0.36
CA GLY A 171 0.54 -11.65 -0.88
C GLY A 171 1.11 -13.07 -1.00
N LEU A 172 0.46 -14.08 -0.35
CA LEU A 172 0.70 -15.50 -0.62
C LEU A 172 0.25 -15.90 -2.04
#